data_f7bbd7038d8141aef08b339aef94a0dc
#
_entry.id   f7bbd7038d8141aef08b339aef94a0dc
#
_cell.length_a   1.000
_cell.length_b   1.000
_cell.length_c   1.000
_cell.angle_alpha   90.00
_cell.angle_beta   90.00
_cell.angle_gamma   90.00
#
_symmetry.space_group_name_H-M   'P 1'
#
loop_
_entity.id
_entity.type
_entity.pdbx_description
1 polymer ?
#
loop_
_entity_poly.entity_id
_entity_poly.type
_entity_poly.pdbx_seq_one_letter_code
_entity_poly.pdbx_strand_id
1 'polypeptide(L)'
;MVDVLVIGGGNAALCAALMAREAGASVLLLEAAPKVWRGGNSSHTRNIRAMHDEPQDVMLESYTEEEYWQDVLKVTSGITDEFLARLVIRASSQCRDWMRHHGVRFQPPLSGTLNLSRTNAFFMGGGKALVNAYYRSAEKLGVQIRYESPVSSVEIRDGKFIAAYVGKERIEAKACVLAAGGFESNREWLKEAWGINEYGESPADNFLIRGTRYNNGVLLKQLIALGADSVSDPTQAHMVAVDARAPLYDGGICTRIDAVSFGIVVNKNAQRFSDEGEDFWPKRYAFWGRLVAQQPAQIGYSIIDSKVLGRFMPPVFPGEKADTLDELATKLGLDPKALQDTVKTYNAACRVGTFDHTILDDCHTEGLEPAKTHWALPIDTGPFYGYTVRPGVTFTYLGLKTDETAAVRFNGVPSTNLFVAGEMMAGNVLGKGYAAGIGMAIGTVFGRIAGTQAAKALNNPSLKAEYAAT
;
A
#
# COMPACT_ATOMS: atom_id res chain seq x y z
N MET A 1 30.78 -16.67 1.70
CA MET A 1 29.80 -16.23 0.67
C MET A 1 28.55 -17.06 0.85
N VAL A 2 27.38 -16.43 0.86
CA VAL A 2 26.07 -17.13 0.89
C VAL A 2 25.56 -17.33 -0.54
N ASP A 3 24.65 -18.27 -0.74
CA ASP A 3 24.08 -18.50 -2.07
C ASP A 3 23.14 -17.37 -2.47
N VAL A 4 22.20 -17.00 -1.59
CA VAL A 4 21.19 -15.96 -1.85
C VAL A 4 21.22 -14.91 -0.76
N LEU A 5 21.38 -13.64 -1.16
CA LEU A 5 21.21 -12.49 -0.31
C LEU A 5 19.81 -11.93 -0.52
N VAL A 6 19.05 -11.71 0.56
CA VAL A 6 17.75 -11.03 0.51
C VAL A 6 17.86 -9.70 1.25
N ILE A 7 17.57 -8.60 0.56
CA ILE A 7 17.66 -7.25 1.10
C ILE A 7 16.24 -6.74 1.40
N GLY A 8 15.94 -6.54 2.68
CA GLY A 8 14.65 -6.20 3.25
C GLY A 8 14.14 -7.29 4.19
N GLY A 9 13.11 -6.98 4.99
CA GLY A 9 12.53 -7.90 5.95
C GLY A 9 11.00 -7.85 5.99
N GLY A 10 10.37 -7.31 4.95
CA GLY A 10 8.91 -7.30 4.76
C GLY A 10 8.38 -8.61 4.17
N ASN A 11 7.08 -8.62 3.84
CA ASN A 11 6.41 -9.78 3.27
C ASN A 11 7.13 -10.37 2.05
N ALA A 12 7.48 -9.55 1.06
CA ALA A 12 8.14 -10.01 -0.16
C ALA A 12 9.52 -10.62 0.12
N ALA A 13 10.32 -9.97 0.97
CA ALA A 13 11.64 -10.46 1.37
C ALA A 13 11.55 -11.81 2.09
N LEU A 14 10.64 -11.94 3.03
CA LEU A 14 10.44 -13.18 3.78
C LEU A 14 9.92 -14.30 2.89
N CYS A 15 8.99 -14.02 1.96
CA CYS A 15 8.55 -14.99 0.95
C CYS A 15 9.74 -15.47 0.09
N ALA A 16 10.60 -14.55 -0.35
CA ALA A 16 11.79 -14.89 -1.14
C ALA A 16 12.80 -15.73 -0.35
N ALA A 17 13.06 -15.35 0.90
CA ALA A 17 13.97 -16.09 1.77
C ALA A 17 13.50 -17.52 2.05
N LEU A 18 12.20 -17.69 2.32
CA LEU A 18 11.58 -19.00 2.55
C LEU A 18 11.69 -19.89 1.31
N MET A 19 11.29 -19.39 0.13
CA MET A 19 11.37 -20.15 -1.12
C MET A 19 12.79 -20.53 -1.50
N ALA A 20 13.75 -19.61 -1.37
CA ALA A 20 15.14 -19.91 -1.67
C ALA A 20 15.70 -20.96 -0.70
N ARG A 21 15.34 -20.87 0.59
CA ARG A 21 15.79 -21.84 1.60
C ARG A 21 15.18 -23.22 1.42
N GLU A 22 13.88 -23.29 1.08
CA GLU A 22 13.20 -24.57 0.75
C GLU A 22 13.81 -25.24 -0.48
N ALA A 23 14.32 -24.45 -1.43
CA ALA A 23 15.05 -24.94 -2.59
C ALA A 23 16.50 -25.38 -2.25
N GLY A 24 16.93 -25.33 -0.98
CA GLY A 24 18.23 -25.80 -0.50
C GLY A 24 19.35 -24.76 -0.49
N ALA A 25 19.11 -23.51 -0.91
CA ALA A 25 20.11 -22.45 -0.88
C ALA A 25 20.44 -22.00 0.54
N SER A 26 21.71 -21.61 0.80
CA SER A 26 22.04 -20.82 1.98
C SER A 26 21.56 -19.38 1.80
N VAL A 27 20.84 -18.85 2.79
CA VAL A 27 20.19 -17.53 2.69
C VAL A 27 20.61 -16.62 3.83
N LEU A 28 21.02 -15.39 3.48
CA LEU A 28 21.20 -14.28 4.40
C LEU A 28 20.16 -13.20 4.10
N LEU A 29 19.38 -12.82 5.11
CA LEU A 29 18.41 -11.72 5.04
C LEU A 29 18.93 -10.53 5.84
N LEU A 30 18.98 -9.35 5.20
CA LEU A 30 19.38 -8.08 5.81
C LEU A 30 18.16 -7.18 6.01
N GLU A 31 17.81 -6.93 7.27
CA GLU A 31 16.75 -6.01 7.69
C GLU A 31 17.35 -4.73 8.26
N ALA A 32 16.94 -3.58 7.73
CA ALA A 32 17.44 -2.28 8.17
C ALA A 32 16.95 -1.91 9.59
N ALA A 33 15.73 -2.33 9.93
CA ALA A 33 15.12 -2.02 11.21
C ALA A 33 15.69 -2.90 12.34
N PRO A 34 15.65 -2.41 13.59
CA PRO A 34 15.85 -3.28 14.75
C PRO A 34 14.71 -4.31 14.85
N LYS A 35 14.98 -5.42 15.52
CA LYS A 35 14.07 -6.58 15.60
C LYS A 35 12.63 -6.21 16.01
N VAL A 36 12.46 -5.21 16.87
CA VAL A 36 11.14 -4.77 17.35
C VAL A 36 10.32 -4.07 16.25
N TRP A 37 10.97 -3.40 15.31
CA TRP A 37 10.36 -2.64 14.20
C TRP A 37 10.45 -3.34 12.84
N ARG A 38 10.96 -4.58 12.81
CA ARG A 38 11.11 -5.36 11.57
C ARG A 38 9.80 -5.55 10.81
N GLY A 39 9.91 -5.76 9.51
CA GLY A 39 8.79 -6.16 8.67
C GLY A 39 8.27 -5.08 7.74
N GLY A 40 8.87 -3.89 7.75
CA GLY A 40 8.48 -2.81 6.84
C GLY A 40 6.99 -2.50 6.90
N ASN A 41 6.42 -2.05 5.79
CA ASN A 41 4.99 -1.76 5.65
C ASN A 41 4.10 -3.00 5.87
N SER A 42 4.62 -4.20 5.70
CA SER A 42 3.86 -5.43 5.90
C SER A 42 3.41 -5.61 7.35
N SER A 43 4.12 -5.02 8.32
CA SER A 43 3.72 -5.02 9.73
C SER A 43 2.45 -4.19 10.00
N HIS A 44 2.09 -3.28 9.10
CA HIS A 44 0.93 -2.39 9.19
C HIS A 44 -0.27 -2.85 8.34
N THR A 45 -0.17 -3.98 7.63
CA THR A 45 -1.25 -4.53 6.81
C THR A 45 -2.26 -5.31 7.63
N ARG A 46 -3.42 -5.62 7.04
CA ARG A 46 -4.44 -6.46 7.71
C ARG A 46 -5.00 -7.58 6.85
N ASN A 47 -4.82 -7.53 5.53
CA ASN A 47 -5.44 -8.51 4.62
C ASN A 47 -4.63 -8.69 3.34
N ILE A 48 -4.96 -9.75 2.61
CA ILE A 48 -4.51 -10.03 1.26
C ILE A 48 -5.73 -10.18 0.35
N ARG A 49 -5.68 -9.59 -0.85
CA ARG A 49 -6.68 -9.82 -1.90
C ARG A 49 -6.31 -11.08 -2.67
N ALA A 50 -7.28 -11.98 -2.87
CA ALA A 50 -7.02 -13.26 -3.51
C ALA A 50 -8.19 -13.71 -4.41
N MET A 51 -7.85 -14.16 -5.61
CA MET A 51 -8.78 -14.80 -6.53
C MET A 51 -9.24 -16.16 -5.98
N HIS A 52 -10.52 -16.49 -6.19
CA HIS A 52 -11.10 -17.80 -5.88
C HIS A 52 -12.43 -17.98 -6.64
N ASP A 53 -12.68 -19.19 -7.12
CA ASP A 53 -13.85 -19.50 -7.96
C ASP A 53 -15.08 -19.92 -7.14
N GLU A 54 -14.89 -20.27 -5.86
CA GLU A 54 -15.94 -20.72 -4.95
C GLU A 54 -15.71 -20.19 -3.53
N PRO A 55 -16.75 -20.16 -2.67
CA PRO A 55 -16.60 -19.76 -1.28
C PRO A 55 -15.52 -20.58 -0.57
N GLN A 56 -14.76 -19.90 0.28
CA GLN A 56 -13.70 -20.51 1.08
C GLN A 56 -13.96 -20.23 2.58
N ASP A 57 -13.22 -20.88 3.46
CA ASP A 57 -13.41 -20.78 4.91
C ASP A 57 -13.32 -19.35 5.48
N VAL A 58 -12.59 -18.45 4.79
CA VAL A 58 -12.35 -17.06 5.24
C VAL A 58 -12.73 -16.01 4.19
N MET A 59 -13.29 -16.43 3.06
CA MET A 59 -13.80 -15.55 2.00
C MET A 59 -15.15 -16.07 1.50
N LEU A 60 -16.12 -15.16 1.40
CA LEU A 60 -17.48 -15.48 0.95
C LEU A 60 -17.56 -15.47 -0.59
N GLU A 61 -18.52 -16.19 -1.14
CA GLU A 61 -18.82 -16.20 -2.58
C GLU A 61 -17.60 -16.56 -3.45
N SER A 62 -17.60 -16.09 -4.70
CA SER A 62 -16.47 -16.20 -5.63
C SER A 62 -15.89 -14.81 -5.92
N TYR A 63 -14.65 -14.78 -6.33
CA TYR A 63 -13.97 -13.59 -6.87
C TYR A 63 -13.06 -14.03 -8.01
N THR A 64 -13.62 -14.04 -9.21
CA THR A 64 -12.99 -14.62 -10.40
C THR A 64 -11.80 -13.83 -10.90
N GLU A 65 -10.97 -14.44 -11.77
CA GLU A 65 -9.86 -13.76 -12.42
C GLU A 65 -10.32 -12.50 -13.15
N GLU A 66 -11.40 -12.59 -13.94
CA GLU A 66 -11.86 -11.47 -14.74
C GLU A 66 -12.40 -10.33 -13.87
N GLU A 67 -13.15 -10.64 -12.83
CA GLU A 67 -13.64 -9.61 -11.91
C GLU A 67 -12.47 -8.89 -11.21
N TYR A 68 -11.46 -9.64 -10.75
CA TYR A 68 -10.28 -9.04 -10.14
C TYR A 68 -9.50 -8.20 -11.17
N TRP A 69 -9.40 -8.65 -12.42
CA TRP A 69 -8.78 -7.88 -13.49
C TRP A 69 -9.53 -6.56 -13.76
N GLN A 70 -10.86 -6.57 -13.81
CA GLN A 70 -11.65 -5.36 -13.97
C GLN A 70 -11.46 -4.38 -12.79
N ASP A 71 -11.35 -4.89 -11.58
CA ASP A 71 -11.01 -4.06 -10.41
C ASP A 71 -9.61 -3.42 -10.57
N VAL A 72 -8.61 -4.15 -11.06
CA VAL A 72 -7.27 -3.60 -11.33
C VAL A 72 -7.32 -2.53 -12.41
N LEU A 73 -7.96 -2.81 -13.54
CA LEU A 73 -8.14 -1.83 -14.62
C LEU A 73 -8.79 -0.53 -14.12
N LYS A 74 -9.84 -0.66 -13.33
CA LYS A 74 -10.57 0.48 -12.78
C LYS A 74 -9.68 1.33 -11.87
N VAL A 75 -9.01 0.72 -10.87
CA VAL A 75 -8.20 1.48 -9.90
C VAL A 75 -6.94 2.06 -10.53
N THR A 76 -6.38 1.42 -11.55
CA THR A 76 -5.18 1.91 -12.25
C THR A 76 -5.50 2.84 -13.42
N SER A 77 -6.78 3.00 -13.76
CA SER A 77 -7.22 3.69 -14.99
C SER A 77 -6.54 3.11 -16.26
N GLY A 78 -6.32 1.80 -16.26
CA GLY A 78 -5.66 1.07 -17.35
C GLY A 78 -4.12 1.19 -17.39
N ILE A 79 -3.51 1.91 -16.45
CA ILE A 79 -2.04 2.02 -16.37
C ILE A 79 -1.51 0.83 -15.56
N THR A 80 -1.29 -0.29 -16.24
CA THR A 80 -0.85 -1.56 -15.66
C THR A 80 -0.27 -2.45 -16.76
N ASP A 81 0.65 -3.34 -16.41
CA ASP A 81 1.06 -4.45 -17.28
C ASP A 81 0.07 -5.60 -17.10
N GLU A 82 -0.76 -5.85 -18.11
CA GLU A 82 -1.82 -6.88 -18.03
C GLU A 82 -1.24 -8.26 -17.74
N PHE A 83 -0.13 -8.62 -18.39
CA PHE A 83 0.47 -9.94 -18.24
C PHE A 83 0.91 -10.18 -16.80
N LEU A 84 1.65 -9.22 -16.21
CA LEU A 84 2.12 -9.31 -14.83
C LEU A 84 0.97 -9.17 -13.81
N ALA A 85 -0.02 -8.34 -14.10
CA ALA A 85 -1.21 -8.21 -13.25
C ALA A 85 -2.01 -9.52 -13.21
N ARG A 86 -2.29 -10.14 -14.37
CA ARG A 86 -2.97 -11.43 -14.42
C ARG A 86 -2.15 -12.57 -13.80
N LEU A 87 -0.81 -12.52 -13.91
CA LEU A 87 0.05 -13.46 -13.20
C LEU A 87 -0.15 -13.34 -11.68
N VAL A 88 -0.16 -12.11 -11.13
CA VAL A 88 -0.44 -11.88 -9.70
C VAL A 88 -1.83 -12.38 -9.33
N ILE A 89 -2.85 -12.06 -10.13
CA ILE A 89 -4.23 -12.46 -9.88
C ILE A 89 -4.35 -13.99 -9.78
N ARG A 90 -3.89 -14.71 -10.79
CA ARG A 90 -3.94 -16.20 -10.83
C ARG A 90 -3.16 -16.82 -9.68
N ALA A 91 -1.93 -16.37 -9.44
CA ALA A 91 -1.09 -16.91 -8.39
C ALA A 91 -1.58 -16.55 -6.98
N SER A 92 -2.41 -15.51 -6.83
CA SER A 92 -2.98 -15.11 -5.53
C SER A 92 -3.89 -16.18 -4.93
N SER A 93 -4.52 -17.04 -5.78
CA SER A 93 -5.37 -18.14 -5.33
C SER A 93 -4.66 -19.14 -4.41
N GLN A 94 -3.35 -19.31 -4.60
CA GLN A 94 -2.52 -20.23 -3.80
C GLN A 94 -1.84 -19.54 -2.61
N CYS A 95 -1.87 -18.21 -2.54
CA CYS A 95 -1.10 -17.47 -1.53
C CYS A 95 -1.55 -17.82 -0.12
N ARG A 96 -2.85 -17.95 0.13
CA ARG A 96 -3.40 -18.20 1.46
C ARG A 96 -2.91 -19.52 2.05
N ASP A 97 -2.96 -20.61 1.28
CA ASP A 97 -2.54 -21.93 1.76
C ASP A 97 -1.04 -22.00 1.97
N TRP A 98 -0.26 -21.39 1.08
CA TRP A 98 1.18 -21.24 1.28
C TRP A 98 1.50 -20.40 2.54
N MET A 99 0.79 -19.31 2.80
CA MET A 99 0.93 -18.50 4.01
C MET A 99 0.63 -19.31 5.27
N ARG A 100 -0.43 -20.15 5.24
CA ARG A 100 -0.77 -21.06 6.35
C ARG A 100 0.32 -22.08 6.62
N HIS A 101 0.92 -22.63 5.59
CA HIS A 101 2.06 -23.54 5.72
C HIS A 101 3.20 -22.90 6.53
N HIS A 102 3.40 -21.60 6.37
CA HIS A 102 4.40 -20.82 7.13
C HIS A 102 3.86 -20.20 8.43
N GLY A 103 2.73 -20.68 8.93
CA GLY A 103 2.20 -20.34 10.26
C GLY A 103 1.36 -19.07 10.30
N VAL A 104 0.99 -18.47 9.16
CA VAL A 104 0.05 -17.34 9.12
C VAL A 104 -1.35 -17.86 9.39
N ARG A 105 -2.09 -17.14 10.24
CA ARG A 105 -3.48 -17.44 10.56
C ARG A 105 -4.40 -16.39 9.98
N PHE A 106 -5.57 -16.84 9.56
CA PHE A 106 -6.63 -15.97 9.05
C PHE A 106 -7.81 -15.97 10.01
N GLN A 107 -8.53 -14.87 10.07
CA GLN A 107 -9.76 -14.73 10.84
C GLN A 107 -10.99 -14.95 9.95
N PRO A 108 -12.16 -15.23 10.53
CA PRO A 108 -13.41 -15.28 9.78
C PRO A 108 -13.66 -13.99 8.99
N PRO A 109 -14.48 -14.02 7.94
CA PRO A 109 -14.80 -12.87 7.12
C PRO A 109 -15.33 -11.71 7.98
N LEU A 110 -14.87 -10.49 7.69
CA LEU A 110 -15.44 -9.28 8.25
C LEU A 110 -16.65 -8.86 7.41
N SER A 111 -17.80 -8.71 8.05
CA SER A 111 -19.01 -8.17 7.44
C SER A 111 -19.10 -6.65 7.64
N GLY A 112 -20.01 -6.00 6.92
CA GLY A 112 -20.33 -4.58 7.09
C GLY A 112 -19.63 -3.67 6.09
N THR A 113 -19.31 -2.45 6.53
CA THR A 113 -18.96 -1.29 5.71
C THR A 113 -17.78 -1.43 4.75
N LEU A 114 -16.88 -2.36 4.99
CA LEU A 114 -15.70 -2.52 4.13
C LEU A 114 -15.97 -3.32 2.86
N ASN A 115 -17.05 -4.09 2.80
CA ASN A 115 -17.39 -4.97 1.67
C ASN A 115 -16.17 -5.77 1.14
N LEU A 116 -15.36 -6.31 2.05
CA LEU A 116 -14.12 -7.01 1.73
C LEU A 116 -14.18 -8.52 1.98
N SER A 117 -15.25 -9.01 2.59
CA SER A 117 -15.39 -10.42 2.96
C SER A 117 -15.33 -11.39 1.78
N ARG A 118 -15.66 -10.90 0.58
CA ARG A 118 -15.65 -11.66 -0.67
C ARG A 118 -14.28 -11.64 -1.37
N THR A 119 -13.55 -10.54 -1.29
CA THR A 119 -12.32 -10.33 -2.08
C THR A 119 -11.03 -10.50 -1.29
N ASN A 120 -11.10 -10.44 0.05
CA ASN A 120 -9.93 -10.36 0.90
C ASN A 120 -9.98 -11.32 2.09
N ALA A 121 -8.87 -12.03 2.31
CA ALA A 121 -8.63 -12.78 3.54
C ALA A 121 -7.90 -11.91 4.57
N PHE A 122 -8.43 -11.85 5.79
CA PHE A 122 -7.90 -11.02 6.88
C PHE A 122 -6.95 -11.82 7.77
N PHE A 123 -5.79 -11.24 8.09
CA PHE A 123 -4.82 -11.86 8.98
C PHE A 123 -5.28 -11.78 10.44
N MET A 124 -5.30 -12.90 11.13
CA MET A 124 -5.53 -12.92 12.58
C MET A 124 -4.34 -12.27 13.30
N GLY A 125 -4.60 -11.17 13.98
CA GLY A 125 -3.57 -10.34 14.61
C GLY A 125 -2.83 -9.40 13.64
N GLY A 126 -3.35 -9.21 12.42
CA GLY A 126 -2.85 -8.25 11.45
C GLY A 126 -1.45 -8.56 10.91
N GLY A 127 -0.85 -7.54 10.28
CA GLY A 127 0.46 -7.66 9.64
C GLY A 127 1.60 -8.00 10.59
N LYS A 128 1.54 -7.54 11.84
CA LYS A 128 2.55 -7.88 12.84
C LYS A 128 2.58 -9.38 13.14
N ALA A 129 1.41 -10.01 13.25
CA ALA A 129 1.31 -11.45 13.45
C ALA A 129 1.81 -12.24 12.24
N LEU A 130 1.44 -11.79 11.03
CA LEU A 130 1.93 -12.36 9.76
C LEU A 130 3.45 -12.32 9.69
N VAL A 131 4.05 -11.14 9.86
CA VAL A 131 5.51 -10.96 9.81
C VAL A 131 6.20 -11.84 10.84
N ASN A 132 5.69 -11.89 12.08
CA ASN A 132 6.25 -12.75 13.12
C ASN A 132 6.14 -14.24 12.80
N ALA A 133 5.07 -14.68 12.11
CA ALA A 133 4.94 -16.07 11.66
C ALA A 133 6.03 -16.42 10.64
N TYR A 134 6.24 -15.55 9.65
CA TYR A 134 7.26 -15.74 8.63
C TYR A 134 8.69 -15.71 9.21
N TYR A 135 9.00 -14.81 10.12
CA TYR A 135 10.31 -14.80 10.79
C TYR A 135 10.56 -16.10 11.54
N ARG A 136 9.57 -16.61 12.28
CA ARG A 136 9.71 -17.92 12.96
C ARG A 136 9.92 -19.07 11.97
N SER A 137 9.22 -19.07 10.85
CA SER A 137 9.40 -20.07 9.80
C SER A 137 10.79 -19.98 9.17
N ALA A 138 11.26 -18.76 8.86
CA ALA A 138 12.59 -18.53 8.32
C ALA A 138 13.71 -18.96 9.28
N GLU A 139 13.62 -18.59 10.56
CA GLU A 139 14.55 -19.02 11.60
C GLU A 139 14.58 -20.55 11.73
N LYS A 140 13.39 -21.20 11.73
CA LYS A 140 13.29 -22.68 11.80
C LYS A 140 13.93 -23.37 10.59
N LEU A 141 13.84 -22.79 9.40
CA LEU A 141 14.45 -23.31 8.18
C LEU A 141 15.97 -23.00 8.09
N GLY A 142 16.50 -22.20 9.02
CA GLY A 142 17.92 -21.85 9.06
C GLY A 142 18.31 -20.70 8.14
N VAL A 143 17.38 -19.78 7.85
CA VAL A 143 17.72 -18.49 7.23
C VAL A 143 18.54 -17.67 8.23
N GLN A 144 19.69 -17.16 7.81
CA GLN A 144 20.47 -16.23 8.61
C GLN A 144 19.83 -14.83 8.52
N ILE A 145 19.51 -14.21 9.65
CA ILE A 145 18.84 -12.92 9.71
C ILE A 145 19.72 -11.93 10.46
N ARG A 146 20.00 -10.79 9.83
CA ARG A 146 20.71 -9.66 10.45
C ARG A 146 19.80 -8.45 10.49
N TYR A 147 19.54 -7.96 11.69
CA TYR A 147 18.82 -6.71 11.95
C TYR A 147 19.80 -5.54 12.01
N GLU A 148 19.27 -4.30 11.98
CA GLU A 148 20.06 -3.07 12.03
C GLU A 148 21.19 -3.06 10.98
N SER A 149 20.86 -3.63 9.81
CA SER A 149 21.78 -3.83 8.70
C SER A 149 21.28 -3.10 7.44
N PRO A 150 21.20 -1.75 7.47
CA PRO A 150 20.77 -0.95 6.33
C PRO A 150 21.78 -1.10 5.19
N VAL A 151 21.36 -1.68 4.08
CA VAL A 151 22.18 -1.76 2.87
C VAL A 151 22.22 -0.37 2.23
N SER A 152 23.42 0.19 2.14
CA SER A 152 23.65 1.53 1.60
C SER A 152 23.85 1.56 0.09
N SER A 153 24.36 0.47 -0.47
CA SER A 153 24.60 0.34 -1.92
C SER A 153 24.76 -1.12 -2.34
N VAL A 154 24.63 -1.34 -3.65
CA VAL A 154 24.94 -2.61 -4.31
C VAL A 154 25.96 -2.39 -5.42
N GLU A 155 26.84 -3.35 -5.60
CA GLU A 155 27.80 -3.40 -6.72
C GLU A 155 27.17 -4.20 -7.85
N ILE A 156 26.99 -3.54 -9.01
CA ILE A 156 26.46 -4.14 -10.23
C ILE A 156 27.53 -4.06 -11.31
N ARG A 157 27.78 -5.15 -12.01
CA ARG A 157 28.69 -5.21 -13.16
C ARG A 157 28.01 -5.94 -14.31
N ASP A 158 27.92 -5.29 -15.45
CA ASP A 158 27.26 -5.83 -16.66
C ASP A 158 25.86 -6.39 -16.37
N GLY A 159 25.06 -5.64 -15.60
CA GLY A 159 23.70 -6.01 -15.21
C GLY A 159 23.60 -7.15 -14.18
N LYS A 160 24.73 -7.61 -13.62
CA LYS A 160 24.79 -8.68 -12.60
C LYS A 160 25.11 -8.11 -11.23
N PHE A 161 24.50 -8.68 -10.21
CA PHE A 161 24.82 -8.42 -8.81
C PHE A 161 26.16 -9.06 -8.44
N ILE A 162 27.00 -8.30 -7.75
CA ILE A 162 28.30 -8.75 -7.25
C ILE A 162 28.32 -8.74 -5.72
N ALA A 163 27.95 -7.62 -5.09
CA ALA A 163 28.00 -7.48 -3.64
C ALA A 163 27.01 -6.41 -3.16
N ALA A 164 26.69 -6.44 -1.88
CA ALA A 164 25.99 -5.37 -1.16
C ALA A 164 26.89 -4.79 -0.07
N TYR A 165 26.62 -3.53 0.33
CA TYR A 165 27.39 -2.86 1.37
C TYR A 165 26.49 -2.46 2.55
N VAL A 166 26.90 -2.85 3.75
CA VAL A 166 26.34 -2.38 5.01
C VAL A 166 27.43 -1.54 5.71
N GLY A 167 27.31 -0.22 5.59
CA GLY A 167 28.42 0.67 5.95
C GLY A 167 29.67 0.38 5.13
N LYS A 168 30.74 -0.08 5.79
CA LYS A 168 32.01 -0.48 5.13
C LYS A 168 32.09 -1.98 4.85
N GLU A 169 31.19 -2.77 5.37
CA GLU A 169 31.19 -4.23 5.17
C GLU A 169 30.67 -4.56 3.77
N ARG A 170 31.49 -5.30 3.01
CA ARG A 170 31.12 -5.83 1.69
C ARG A 170 30.63 -7.26 1.84
N ILE A 171 29.42 -7.54 1.39
CA ILE A 171 28.73 -8.83 1.49
C ILE A 171 28.51 -9.39 0.10
N GLU A 172 29.16 -10.49 -0.21
CA GLU A 172 29.04 -11.20 -1.48
C GLU A 172 27.99 -12.30 -1.40
N ALA A 173 27.26 -12.49 -2.51
CA ALA A 173 26.36 -13.62 -2.72
C ALA A 173 26.27 -13.96 -4.21
N LYS A 174 25.89 -15.21 -4.52
CA LYS A 174 25.73 -15.66 -5.91
C LYS A 174 24.50 -15.08 -6.59
N ALA A 175 23.44 -14.83 -5.83
CA ALA A 175 22.22 -14.15 -6.29
C ALA A 175 21.68 -13.22 -5.21
N CYS A 176 20.95 -12.20 -5.64
CA CYS A 176 20.35 -11.21 -4.75
C CYS A 176 18.87 -10.99 -5.06
N VAL A 177 18.05 -10.89 -4.01
CA VAL A 177 16.65 -10.46 -4.09
C VAL A 177 16.51 -9.12 -3.39
N LEU A 178 16.07 -8.11 -4.14
CA LEU A 178 15.76 -6.77 -3.67
C LEU A 178 14.29 -6.71 -3.26
N ALA A 179 14.03 -6.50 -1.98
CA ALA A 179 12.67 -6.35 -1.44
C ALA A 179 12.66 -5.31 -0.29
N ALA A 180 13.37 -4.19 -0.52
CA ALA A 180 13.65 -3.15 0.47
C ALA A 180 12.54 -2.08 0.59
N GLY A 181 11.36 -2.31 -0.01
CA GLY A 181 10.24 -1.37 0.01
C GLY A 181 10.39 -0.20 -0.97
N GLY A 182 9.57 0.82 -0.80
CA GLY A 182 9.58 2.03 -1.62
C GLY A 182 10.43 3.15 -1.04
N PHE A 183 10.00 4.39 -1.31
CA PHE A 183 10.72 5.59 -0.84
C PHE A 183 9.81 6.58 -0.09
N GLU A 184 8.65 6.13 0.36
CA GLU A 184 7.65 6.99 1.01
C GLU A 184 8.16 7.68 2.28
N SER A 185 9.22 7.15 2.92
CA SER A 185 9.85 7.79 4.09
C SER A 185 10.96 8.77 3.73
N ASN A 186 11.33 8.88 2.45
CA ASN A 186 12.29 9.85 1.95
C ASN A 186 11.58 11.17 1.61
N ARG A 187 11.42 12.02 2.61
CA ARG A 187 10.67 13.28 2.48
C ARG A 187 11.29 14.23 1.45
N GLU A 188 12.61 14.25 1.32
CA GLU A 188 13.30 15.10 0.33
C GLU A 188 12.99 14.63 -1.09
N TRP A 189 13.02 13.32 -1.33
CA TRP A 189 12.64 12.78 -2.64
C TRP A 189 11.15 13.01 -2.96
N LEU A 190 10.28 12.90 -1.96
CA LEU A 190 8.86 13.24 -2.14
C LEU A 190 8.67 14.73 -2.48
N LYS A 191 9.39 15.64 -1.81
CA LYS A 191 9.35 17.08 -2.14
C LYS A 191 9.86 17.37 -3.55
N GLU A 192 10.97 16.76 -3.94
CA GLU A 192 11.53 16.86 -5.29
C GLU A 192 10.49 16.40 -6.34
N ALA A 193 9.83 15.27 -6.11
CA ALA A 193 8.87 14.70 -7.02
C ALA A 193 7.56 15.50 -7.13
N TRP A 194 7.02 15.97 -6.01
CA TRP A 194 5.75 16.68 -5.99
C TRP A 194 5.86 18.17 -6.30
N GLY A 195 7.06 18.76 -6.17
CA GLY A 195 7.30 20.17 -6.46
C GLY A 195 6.49 21.14 -5.60
N ILE A 196 6.10 22.26 -6.20
CA ILE A 196 5.30 23.33 -5.58
C ILE A 196 3.92 23.37 -6.25
N ASN A 197 2.86 23.43 -5.44
CA ASN A 197 1.48 23.51 -5.92
C ASN A 197 1.07 24.95 -6.31
N GLU A 198 -0.17 25.13 -6.75
CA GLU A 198 -0.75 26.41 -7.15
C GLU A 198 -0.84 27.44 -6.00
N TYR A 199 -0.73 26.99 -4.74
CA TYR A 199 -0.72 27.83 -3.55
C TYR A 199 0.69 28.24 -3.11
N GLY A 200 1.74 27.87 -3.86
CA GLY A 200 3.13 28.14 -3.52
C GLY A 200 3.69 27.25 -2.41
N GLU A 201 3.06 26.10 -2.16
CA GLU A 201 3.39 25.17 -1.08
C GLU A 201 3.92 23.84 -1.65
N SER A 202 4.81 23.16 -0.94
CA SER A 202 5.16 21.78 -1.28
C SER A 202 4.12 20.81 -0.67
N PRO A 203 3.35 20.07 -1.48
CA PRO A 203 2.37 19.14 -0.95
C PRO A 203 2.98 18.12 0.02
N ALA A 204 4.25 17.73 -0.22
CA ALA A 204 4.95 16.76 0.60
C ALA A 204 5.31 17.27 2.01
N ASP A 205 5.27 18.56 2.26
CA ASP A 205 5.55 19.10 3.61
C ASP A 205 4.55 18.63 4.66
N ASN A 206 3.31 18.37 4.24
CA ASN A 206 2.25 17.93 5.14
C ASN A 206 1.96 16.42 5.09
N PHE A 207 2.79 15.63 4.40
CA PHE A 207 2.60 14.19 4.34
C PHE A 207 2.92 13.52 5.67
N LEU A 208 2.03 12.60 6.06
CA LEU A 208 2.27 11.62 7.10
C LEU A 208 2.65 10.29 6.45
N ILE A 209 3.65 9.62 6.99
CA ILE A 209 4.10 8.32 6.50
C ILE A 209 3.39 7.25 7.32
N ARG A 210 2.36 6.66 6.74
CA ARG A 210 1.50 5.71 7.44
C ARG A 210 2.21 4.39 7.74
N GLY A 211 3.18 4.03 6.92
CA GLY A 211 4.02 2.85 7.07
C GLY A 211 5.30 3.10 7.86
N THR A 212 6.29 2.26 7.61
CA THR A 212 7.58 2.29 8.29
C THR A 212 8.42 3.50 7.91
N ARG A 213 9.25 3.95 8.86
CA ARG A 213 10.27 4.99 8.64
C ARG A 213 11.50 4.51 7.85
N TYR A 214 11.61 3.22 7.55
CA TYR A 214 12.82 2.62 6.95
C TYR A 214 12.77 2.54 5.42
N ASN A 215 11.64 2.80 4.78
CA ASN A 215 11.51 2.78 3.32
C ASN A 215 12.01 4.09 2.69
N ASN A 216 13.33 4.22 2.57
CA ASN A 216 13.99 5.46 2.11
C ASN A 216 14.39 5.43 0.63
N GLY A 217 14.18 4.32 -0.08
CA GLY A 217 14.42 4.19 -1.51
C GLY A 217 15.89 4.26 -1.93
N VAL A 218 16.85 4.11 -1.02
CA VAL A 218 18.29 4.26 -1.31
C VAL A 218 18.71 3.37 -2.46
N LEU A 219 18.37 2.09 -2.42
CA LEU A 219 18.74 1.13 -3.48
C LEU A 219 17.95 1.36 -4.76
N LEU A 220 16.69 1.76 -4.67
CA LEU A 220 15.88 2.09 -5.85
C LEU A 220 16.51 3.27 -6.60
N LYS A 221 16.86 4.35 -5.91
CA LYS A 221 17.51 5.53 -6.51
C LYS A 221 18.86 5.17 -7.13
N GLN A 222 19.68 4.37 -6.43
CA GLN A 222 20.97 3.91 -6.93
C GLN A 222 20.83 3.07 -8.20
N LEU A 223 19.91 2.09 -8.21
CA LEU A 223 19.76 1.19 -9.35
C LEU A 223 19.24 1.90 -10.60
N ILE A 224 18.32 2.84 -10.44
CA ILE A 224 17.89 3.72 -11.54
C ILE A 224 19.08 4.52 -12.08
N ALA A 225 19.92 5.07 -11.20
CA ALA A 225 21.14 5.80 -11.62
C ALA A 225 22.17 4.91 -12.30
N LEU A 226 22.21 3.60 -11.99
CA LEU A 226 23.05 2.60 -12.65
C LEU A 226 22.46 2.06 -13.96
N GLY A 227 21.32 2.60 -14.42
CA GLY A 227 20.68 2.22 -15.68
C GLY A 227 19.69 1.06 -15.57
N ALA A 228 19.23 0.71 -14.39
CA ALA A 228 18.11 -0.22 -14.27
C ALA A 228 16.84 0.42 -14.81
N ASP A 229 16.07 -0.34 -15.60
CA ASP A 229 14.81 0.10 -16.15
C ASP A 229 13.82 0.36 -15.00
N SER A 230 13.13 1.50 -15.05
CA SER A 230 12.13 1.88 -14.06
C SER A 230 10.73 1.92 -14.65
N VAL A 231 9.73 1.89 -13.79
CA VAL A 231 8.31 1.94 -14.15
C VAL A 231 7.56 2.84 -13.18
N SER A 232 6.49 3.48 -13.67
CA SER A 232 5.63 4.39 -12.93
C SER A 232 6.28 5.76 -12.66
N ASP A 233 5.57 6.61 -11.99
CA ASP A 233 5.87 8.01 -11.73
C ASP A 233 6.11 8.23 -10.23
N PRO A 234 7.12 9.02 -9.82
CA PRO A 234 7.46 9.21 -8.41
C PRO A 234 6.37 9.93 -7.60
N THR A 235 5.42 10.60 -8.25
CA THR A 235 4.28 11.20 -7.56
C THR A 235 3.13 10.21 -7.34
N GLN A 236 3.14 9.04 -8.01
CA GLN A 236 2.10 8.05 -7.86
C GLN A 236 2.32 7.19 -6.61
N ALA A 237 1.32 7.13 -5.75
CA ALA A 237 1.39 6.43 -4.48
C ALA A 237 0.01 6.04 -3.97
N HIS A 238 -0.04 5.01 -3.13
CA HIS A 238 -1.17 4.72 -2.28
C HIS A 238 -1.21 5.73 -1.14
N MET A 239 -2.12 6.70 -1.26
CA MET A 239 -2.25 7.81 -0.31
C MET A 239 -3.67 7.87 0.23
N VAL A 240 -3.80 7.90 1.53
CA VAL A 240 -5.09 7.88 2.23
C VAL A 240 -5.32 9.15 3.04
N ALA A 241 -6.59 9.48 3.30
CA ALA A 241 -6.94 10.48 4.29
C ALA A 241 -6.73 9.88 5.69
N VAL A 242 -5.75 10.38 6.43
CA VAL A 242 -5.47 9.97 7.81
C VAL A 242 -5.78 11.09 8.79
N ASP A 243 -6.13 10.72 10.01
CA ASP A 243 -6.34 11.69 11.08
C ASP A 243 -5.10 12.58 11.23
N ALA A 244 -5.30 13.89 11.27
CA ALA A 244 -4.20 14.87 11.32
C ALA A 244 -3.33 14.74 12.58
N ARG A 245 -3.85 14.08 13.63
CA ARG A 245 -3.14 13.79 14.90
C ARG A 245 -2.28 12.52 14.81
N ALA A 246 -2.32 11.80 13.69
CA ALA A 246 -1.48 10.62 13.49
C ALA A 246 0.01 10.95 13.58
N PRO A 247 0.84 10.04 14.07
CA PRO A 247 2.28 10.26 14.12
C PRO A 247 2.88 10.38 12.72
N LEU A 248 4.04 11.05 12.62
CA LEU A 248 4.73 11.25 11.34
C LEU A 248 5.06 9.93 10.63
N TYR A 249 5.42 8.89 11.38
CA TYR A 249 5.71 7.54 10.89
C TYR A 249 4.94 6.51 11.69
N ASP A 250 4.76 5.32 11.11
CA ASP A 250 4.21 4.14 11.80
C ASP A 250 2.77 4.31 12.32
N GLY A 251 2.00 5.27 11.77
CA GLY A 251 0.59 5.48 12.13
C GLY A 251 -0.31 4.28 11.82
N GLY A 252 0.09 3.47 10.85
CA GLY A 252 -0.58 2.23 10.52
C GLY A 252 -1.97 2.42 9.93
N ILE A 253 -2.69 1.31 9.78
CA ILE A 253 -4.00 1.27 9.14
C ILE A 253 -5.10 1.93 9.99
N CYS A 254 -4.93 1.96 11.29
CA CYS A 254 -5.93 2.44 12.23
C CYS A 254 -6.10 3.98 12.23
N THR A 255 -5.15 4.73 11.66
CA THR A 255 -5.24 6.20 11.58
C THR A 255 -6.05 6.70 10.37
N ARG A 256 -6.45 5.82 9.45
CA ARG A 256 -7.28 6.14 8.31
C ARG A 256 -8.69 6.53 8.76
N ILE A 257 -9.26 7.56 8.14
CA ILE A 257 -10.63 7.98 8.38
C ILE A 257 -11.55 7.34 7.34
N ASP A 258 -12.40 6.43 7.78
CA ASP A 258 -13.35 5.70 6.93
C ASP A 258 -14.75 6.36 6.89
N ALA A 259 -14.95 7.48 7.57
CA ALA A 259 -16.17 8.26 7.56
C ALA A 259 -16.41 9.02 6.25
N VAL A 260 -15.38 9.17 5.43
CA VAL A 260 -15.38 9.97 4.18
C VAL A 260 -16.61 9.71 3.31
N SER A 261 -16.94 8.45 3.05
CA SER A 261 -18.05 8.09 2.16
C SER A 261 -19.43 8.46 2.69
N PHE A 262 -19.58 8.68 4.00
CA PHE A 262 -20.88 8.86 4.67
C PHE A 262 -21.24 10.31 5.03
N GLY A 263 -20.39 11.24 4.65
CA GLY A 263 -20.61 12.67 4.83
C GLY A 263 -20.10 13.45 3.64
N ILE A 264 -19.57 14.64 3.91
CA ILE A 264 -18.84 15.45 2.94
C ILE A 264 -17.41 15.65 3.39
N VAL A 265 -16.49 15.92 2.46
CA VAL A 265 -15.14 16.37 2.78
C VAL A 265 -14.92 17.76 2.19
N VAL A 266 -14.56 18.70 3.07
CA VAL A 266 -14.28 20.07 2.69
C VAL A 266 -12.82 20.42 2.91
N ASN A 267 -12.31 21.40 2.15
CA ASN A 267 -10.98 21.97 2.34
C ASN A 267 -10.99 23.07 3.41
N LYS A 268 -9.87 23.77 3.60
CA LYS A 268 -9.71 24.86 4.58
C LYS A 268 -10.68 26.03 4.34
N ASN A 269 -11.18 26.18 3.11
CA ASN A 269 -12.18 27.21 2.74
C ASN A 269 -13.62 26.69 2.87
N ALA A 270 -13.82 25.56 3.55
CA ALA A 270 -15.11 24.87 3.69
C ALA A 270 -15.77 24.45 2.36
N GLN A 271 -14.99 24.25 1.29
CA GLN A 271 -15.47 23.86 -0.04
C GLN A 271 -15.25 22.37 -0.27
N ARG A 272 -16.27 21.67 -0.77
CA ARG A 272 -16.14 20.29 -1.27
C ARG A 272 -15.25 20.28 -2.53
N PHE A 273 -14.49 19.22 -2.72
CA PHE A 273 -13.54 19.13 -3.81
C PHE A 273 -13.53 17.77 -4.55
N SER A 274 -14.34 16.81 -4.11
CA SER A 274 -14.44 15.50 -4.77
C SER A 274 -15.75 14.80 -4.45
N ASP A 275 -16.07 13.75 -5.22
CA ASP A 275 -17.17 12.83 -4.96
C ASP A 275 -16.78 11.82 -3.88
N GLU A 276 -17.37 11.94 -2.69
CA GLU A 276 -17.13 11.04 -1.57
C GLU A 276 -17.80 9.68 -1.75
N GLY A 277 -18.77 9.57 -2.66
CA GLY A 277 -19.59 8.39 -2.93
C GLY A 277 -19.30 7.67 -4.24
N GLU A 278 -18.20 7.96 -4.95
CA GLU A 278 -17.93 7.45 -6.29
C GLU A 278 -17.92 5.91 -6.41
N ASP A 279 -17.38 5.21 -5.42
CA ASP A 279 -17.32 3.75 -5.38
C ASP A 279 -17.10 3.26 -3.95
N PHE A 280 -17.17 1.94 -3.75
CA PHE A 280 -16.83 1.30 -2.49
C PHE A 280 -15.47 1.78 -1.95
N TRP A 281 -15.46 2.13 -0.68
CA TRP A 281 -14.28 2.67 0.00
C TRP A 281 -12.98 1.87 -0.22
N PRO A 282 -12.96 0.52 -0.22
CA PRO A 282 -11.75 -0.27 -0.52
C PRO A 282 -11.13 -0.04 -1.91
N LYS A 283 -11.84 0.56 -2.84
CA LYS A 283 -11.36 0.92 -4.17
C LYS A 283 -11.03 2.41 -4.30
N ARG A 284 -11.50 3.27 -3.39
CA ARG A 284 -11.34 4.73 -3.46
C ARG A 284 -10.45 5.33 -2.37
N TYR A 285 -10.38 4.72 -1.19
CA TYR A 285 -9.64 5.28 -0.06
C TYR A 285 -8.18 5.65 -0.37
N ALA A 286 -7.56 4.95 -1.30
CA ALA A 286 -6.16 5.14 -1.68
C ALA A 286 -5.88 6.40 -2.51
N PHE A 287 -6.92 7.09 -2.99
CA PHE A 287 -6.82 8.37 -3.70
C PHE A 287 -6.98 9.58 -2.79
N TRP A 288 -7.68 9.42 -1.68
CA TRP A 288 -8.10 10.54 -0.86
C TRP A 288 -6.93 11.33 -0.27
N GLY A 289 -5.81 10.68 0.03
CA GLY A 289 -4.60 11.40 0.43
C GLY A 289 -4.07 12.33 -0.65
N ARG A 290 -4.12 11.91 -1.93
CA ARG A 290 -3.72 12.76 -3.06
C ARG A 290 -4.68 13.94 -3.24
N LEU A 291 -5.99 13.70 -3.13
CA LEU A 291 -6.99 14.77 -3.24
C LEU A 291 -6.79 15.82 -2.14
N VAL A 292 -6.52 15.38 -0.91
CA VAL A 292 -6.20 16.28 0.21
C VAL A 292 -4.87 17.01 -0.02
N ALA A 293 -3.85 16.35 -0.59
CA ALA A 293 -2.56 16.96 -0.89
C ALA A 293 -2.66 18.14 -1.89
N GLN A 294 -3.70 18.15 -2.71
CA GLN A 294 -3.97 19.22 -3.69
C GLN A 294 -4.79 20.38 -3.10
N GLN A 295 -5.25 20.29 -1.84
CA GLN A 295 -6.02 21.35 -1.22
C GLN A 295 -5.13 22.37 -0.49
N PRO A 296 -5.62 23.61 -0.24
CA PRO A 296 -4.90 24.62 0.52
C PRO A 296 -4.43 24.07 1.87
N ALA A 297 -3.19 24.30 2.24
CA ALA A 297 -2.50 23.78 3.42
C ALA A 297 -2.45 22.24 3.51
N GLN A 298 -2.81 21.51 2.45
CA GLN A 298 -2.87 20.04 2.36
C GLN A 298 -3.70 19.44 3.51
N ILE A 299 -4.82 20.05 3.82
CA ILE A 299 -5.74 19.64 4.90
C ILE A 299 -7.15 19.49 4.32
N GLY A 300 -7.87 18.48 4.78
CA GLY A 300 -9.29 18.29 4.57
C GLY A 300 -10.03 18.07 5.89
N TYR A 301 -11.35 18.19 5.85
CA TYR A 301 -12.22 17.99 7.00
C TYR A 301 -13.39 17.10 6.58
N SER A 302 -13.46 15.88 7.12
CA SER A 302 -14.59 14.97 6.92
C SER A 302 -15.70 15.34 7.93
N ILE A 303 -16.84 15.75 7.42
CA ILE A 303 -18.00 16.20 8.20
C ILE A 303 -19.12 15.18 8.06
N ILE A 304 -19.61 14.67 9.17
CA ILE A 304 -20.75 13.75 9.25
C ILE A 304 -21.72 14.17 10.36
N ASP A 305 -22.89 13.61 10.32
CA ASP A 305 -23.84 13.72 11.44
C ASP A 305 -24.06 12.39 12.16
N SER A 306 -24.94 12.38 13.17
CA SER A 306 -25.18 11.23 14.03
C SER A 306 -25.82 10.03 13.32
N LYS A 307 -26.50 10.22 12.18
CA LYS A 307 -27.23 9.16 11.44
C LYS A 307 -26.33 8.04 10.92
N VAL A 308 -25.07 8.37 10.63
CA VAL A 308 -24.12 7.43 10.00
C VAL A 308 -23.13 6.80 10.99
N LEU A 309 -23.24 7.13 12.27
CA LEU A 309 -22.39 6.50 13.30
C LEU A 309 -22.59 4.99 13.32
N GLY A 310 -21.47 4.25 13.45
CA GLY A 310 -21.48 2.79 13.43
C GLY A 310 -21.57 2.18 12.02
N ARG A 311 -21.60 2.99 10.95
CA ARG A 311 -21.63 2.52 9.55
C ARG A 311 -20.23 2.40 8.93
N PHE A 312 -19.18 2.83 9.63
CA PHE A 312 -17.80 2.78 9.19
C PHE A 312 -16.89 2.30 10.32
N MET A 313 -15.66 1.94 9.99
CA MET A 313 -14.67 1.53 11.00
C MET A 313 -14.41 2.68 11.97
N PRO A 314 -14.53 2.43 13.29
CA PRO A 314 -14.32 3.49 14.27
C PRO A 314 -12.88 4.02 14.18
N PRO A 315 -12.69 5.35 14.18
CA PRO A 315 -11.36 5.95 14.19
C PRO A 315 -10.67 5.75 15.54
N VAL A 316 -9.33 5.75 15.53
CA VAL A 316 -8.53 5.67 16.77
C VAL A 316 -8.71 6.91 17.64
N PHE A 317 -8.79 8.07 17.00
CA PHE A 317 -9.05 9.33 17.68
C PHE A 317 -10.52 9.73 17.47
N PRO A 318 -11.25 10.07 18.53
CA PRO A 318 -12.61 10.55 18.38
C PRO A 318 -12.64 11.84 17.55
N GLY A 319 -13.67 11.99 16.71
CA GLY A 319 -13.92 13.24 15.99
C GLY A 319 -14.26 14.38 16.93
N GLU A 320 -14.03 15.61 16.48
CA GLU A 320 -14.61 16.79 17.13
C GLU A 320 -16.13 16.64 17.08
N LYS A 321 -16.79 16.85 18.23
CA LYS A 321 -18.24 16.72 18.38
C LYS A 321 -18.84 18.04 18.77
N ALA A 322 -19.96 18.41 18.13
CA ALA A 322 -20.72 19.61 18.47
C ALA A 322 -22.22 19.42 18.22
N ASP A 323 -23.05 20.18 18.91
CA ASP A 323 -24.50 20.11 18.74
C ASP A 323 -24.98 20.94 17.52
N THR A 324 -24.16 21.89 17.09
CA THR A 324 -24.44 22.74 15.91
C THR A 324 -23.26 22.70 14.93
N LEU A 325 -23.51 23.02 13.64
CA LEU A 325 -22.47 23.15 12.63
C LEU A 325 -21.52 24.33 12.90
N ASP A 326 -22.02 25.42 13.52
CA ASP A 326 -21.20 26.58 13.89
C ASP A 326 -20.17 26.25 14.96
N GLU A 327 -20.59 25.52 15.98
CA GLU A 327 -19.67 25.03 17.02
C GLU A 327 -18.66 24.05 16.43
N LEU A 328 -19.10 23.16 15.54
CA LEU A 328 -18.21 22.23 14.87
C LEU A 328 -17.18 22.95 14.01
N ALA A 329 -17.62 23.92 13.18
CA ALA A 329 -16.73 24.74 12.37
C ALA A 329 -15.69 25.45 13.24
N THR A 330 -16.13 26.07 14.33
CA THR A 330 -15.23 26.74 15.29
C THR A 330 -14.18 25.79 15.86
N LYS A 331 -14.57 24.57 16.28
CA LYS A 331 -13.66 23.54 16.80
C LYS A 331 -12.64 23.07 15.75
N LEU A 332 -13.05 23.03 14.48
CA LEU A 332 -12.21 22.62 13.36
C LEU A 332 -11.34 23.76 12.80
N GLY A 333 -11.55 25.02 13.26
CA GLY A 333 -10.87 26.19 12.71
C GLY A 333 -11.33 26.58 11.31
N LEU A 334 -12.59 26.26 10.96
CA LEU A 334 -13.26 26.65 9.73
C LEU A 334 -14.12 27.90 9.95
N ASP A 335 -14.41 28.64 8.88
CA ASP A 335 -15.40 29.71 8.90
C ASP A 335 -16.82 29.10 9.08
N PRO A 336 -17.56 29.44 10.17
CA PRO A 336 -18.86 28.84 10.42
C PRO A 336 -19.88 29.12 9.32
N LYS A 337 -19.87 30.36 8.77
CA LYS A 337 -20.80 30.71 7.70
C LYS A 337 -20.52 29.95 6.41
N ALA A 338 -19.24 29.81 6.03
CA ALA A 338 -18.84 29.08 4.85
C ALA A 338 -19.21 27.59 4.97
N LEU A 339 -19.01 26.95 6.14
CA LEU A 339 -19.41 25.56 6.36
C LEU A 339 -20.93 25.39 6.29
N GLN A 340 -21.70 26.28 6.93
CA GLN A 340 -23.17 26.26 6.86
C GLN A 340 -23.65 26.38 5.42
N ASP A 341 -23.12 27.34 4.64
CA ASP A 341 -23.52 27.56 3.25
C ASP A 341 -23.27 26.32 2.39
N THR A 342 -22.10 25.67 2.60
CA THR A 342 -21.74 24.41 1.92
C THR A 342 -22.67 23.27 2.30
N VAL A 343 -22.93 23.05 3.59
CA VAL A 343 -23.86 22.01 4.06
C VAL A 343 -25.28 22.27 3.58
N LYS A 344 -25.73 23.49 3.62
CA LYS A 344 -27.09 23.89 3.12
C LYS A 344 -27.23 23.58 1.63
N THR A 345 -26.24 23.95 0.81
CA THR A 345 -26.21 23.68 -0.62
C THR A 345 -26.20 22.19 -0.91
N TYR A 346 -25.35 21.43 -0.19
CA TYR A 346 -25.29 19.97 -0.29
C TYR A 346 -26.63 19.33 0.08
N ASN A 347 -27.23 19.71 1.21
CA ASN A 347 -28.51 19.16 1.68
C ASN A 347 -29.66 19.41 0.67
N ALA A 348 -29.69 20.59 0.06
CA ALA A 348 -30.71 20.94 -0.96
C ALA A 348 -30.55 20.08 -2.24
N ALA A 349 -29.31 19.67 -2.56
CA ALA A 349 -29.03 18.84 -3.72
C ALA A 349 -29.29 17.34 -3.49
N CYS A 350 -29.37 16.88 -2.25
CA CYS A 350 -29.56 15.45 -1.93
C CYS A 350 -30.90 14.94 -2.50
N ARG A 351 -30.83 13.76 -3.15
CA ARG A 351 -31.97 12.93 -3.55
C ARG A 351 -31.87 11.63 -2.79
N VAL A 352 -32.64 11.56 -1.72
CA VAL A 352 -32.61 10.41 -0.81
C VAL A 352 -33.48 9.30 -1.38
N GLY A 353 -32.83 8.19 -1.75
CA GLY A 353 -33.44 6.92 -2.11
C GLY A 353 -33.48 5.95 -0.93
N THR A 354 -33.12 4.72 -1.16
CA THR A 354 -32.98 3.69 -0.12
C THR A 354 -31.52 3.60 0.31
N PHE A 355 -31.19 4.20 1.45
CA PHE A 355 -29.82 4.17 1.97
C PHE A 355 -29.40 2.76 2.37
N ASP A 356 -28.38 2.26 1.69
CA ASP A 356 -27.75 0.98 2.01
C ASP A 356 -26.21 1.07 1.81
N HIS A 357 -25.48 1.11 2.90
CA HIS A 357 -24.02 1.22 2.90
C HIS A 357 -23.29 -0.06 2.43
N THR A 358 -24.01 -1.14 2.13
CA THR A 358 -23.44 -2.42 1.66
C THR A 358 -23.46 -2.54 0.14
N ILE A 359 -24.19 -1.66 -0.55
CA ILE A 359 -24.27 -1.58 -2.01
C ILE A 359 -23.96 -0.17 -2.48
N LEU A 360 -23.75 0.03 -3.78
CA LEU A 360 -23.80 1.33 -4.43
C LEU A 360 -25.28 1.72 -4.53
N ASP A 361 -25.74 2.48 -3.53
CA ASP A 361 -27.16 2.81 -3.37
C ASP A 361 -27.62 3.93 -4.33
N ASP A 362 -28.90 4.29 -4.28
CA ASP A 362 -29.51 5.32 -5.10
C ASP A 362 -29.60 6.71 -4.42
N CYS A 363 -28.99 6.86 -3.24
CA CYS A 363 -28.89 8.16 -2.56
C CYS A 363 -27.79 9.01 -3.21
N HIS A 364 -28.15 10.04 -3.96
CA HIS A 364 -27.20 10.86 -4.74
C HIS A 364 -27.51 12.36 -4.64
N THR A 365 -26.69 13.20 -5.24
CA THR A 365 -26.95 14.64 -5.38
C THR A 365 -27.27 14.99 -6.83
N GLU A 366 -28.13 15.99 -7.04
CA GLU A 366 -28.44 16.56 -8.34
C GLU A 366 -28.09 18.04 -8.38
N GLY A 367 -27.51 18.50 -9.50
CA GLY A 367 -27.19 19.90 -9.71
C GLY A 367 -26.08 20.44 -8.80
N LEU A 368 -25.26 19.58 -8.23
CA LEU A 368 -24.14 19.92 -7.35
C LEU A 368 -22.82 19.52 -7.99
N GLU A 369 -21.84 20.40 -7.93
CA GLU A 369 -20.46 20.13 -8.39
C GLU A 369 -19.46 20.39 -7.25
N PRO A 370 -18.63 19.40 -6.89
CA PRO A 370 -18.67 18.02 -7.34
C PRO A 370 -19.95 17.29 -6.88
N ALA A 371 -20.47 16.40 -7.73
CA ALA A 371 -21.56 15.52 -7.35
C ALA A 371 -21.16 14.59 -6.19
N LYS A 372 -22.15 14.00 -5.51
CA LYS A 372 -21.96 12.80 -4.68
C LYS A 372 -22.88 11.71 -5.22
N THR A 373 -22.29 10.61 -5.73
CA THR A 373 -23.03 9.64 -6.55
C THR A 373 -23.74 8.56 -5.73
N HIS A 374 -23.27 8.25 -4.52
CA HIS A 374 -23.90 7.27 -3.62
C HIS A 374 -23.82 7.75 -2.17
N TRP A 375 -24.68 7.19 -1.32
CA TRP A 375 -24.74 7.44 0.13
C TRP A 375 -24.90 8.92 0.49
N ALA A 376 -25.57 9.70 -0.37
CA ALA A 376 -25.81 11.11 -0.15
C ALA A 376 -27.03 11.31 0.76
N LEU A 377 -26.77 11.45 2.05
CA LEU A 377 -27.76 11.82 3.06
C LEU A 377 -27.56 13.28 3.46
N PRO A 378 -28.64 14.05 3.70
CA PRO A 378 -28.54 15.38 4.29
C PRO A 378 -27.78 15.35 5.63
N ILE A 379 -26.96 16.35 5.90
CA ILE A 379 -26.26 16.53 7.18
C ILE A 379 -27.11 17.53 8.00
N ASP A 380 -28.04 17.01 8.79
CA ASP A 380 -29.10 17.81 9.45
C ASP A 380 -29.45 17.31 10.87
N THR A 381 -28.86 16.21 11.32
CA THR A 381 -29.21 15.59 12.60
C THR A 381 -28.03 15.60 13.55
N GLY A 382 -28.02 16.53 14.50
CA GLY A 382 -26.97 16.59 15.55
C GLY A 382 -26.98 15.38 16.49
N PRO A 383 -25.90 15.15 17.24
CA PRO A 383 -24.65 15.90 17.16
C PRO A 383 -23.90 15.65 15.85
N PHE A 384 -23.15 16.69 15.44
CA PHE A 384 -22.27 16.63 14.26
C PHE A 384 -20.86 16.24 14.66
N TYR A 385 -20.15 15.62 13.73
CA TYR A 385 -18.77 15.15 13.95
C TYR A 385 -17.86 15.59 12.81
N GLY A 386 -16.63 15.99 13.16
CA GLY A 386 -15.62 16.41 12.22
C GLY A 386 -14.28 15.77 12.48
N TYR A 387 -13.59 15.39 11.40
CA TYR A 387 -12.26 14.80 11.44
C TYR A 387 -11.34 15.61 10.55
N THR A 388 -10.32 16.24 11.14
CA THR A 388 -9.26 16.87 10.35
C THR A 388 -8.37 15.78 9.77
N VAL A 389 -8.15 15.82 8.44
CA VAL A 389 -7.38 14.80 7.72
C VAL A 389 -6.20 15.42 6.98
N ARG A 390 -5.11 14.66 6.91
CA ARG A 390 -3.89 14.96 6.16
C ARG A 390 -3.58 13.83 5.19
N PRO A 391 -2.74 14.08 4.16
CA PRO A 391 -2.29 13.02 3.26
C PRO A 391 -1.42 12.01 3.99
N GLY A 392 -1.83 10.75 4.01
CA GLY A 392 -1.08 9.64 4.57
C GLY A 392 -0.49 8.76 3.48
N VAL A 393 0.81 8.84 3.23
CA VAL A 393 1.50 8.01 2.25
C VAL A 393 1.76 6.62 2.83
N THR A 394 1.43 5.59 2.06
CA THR A 394 1.59 4.20 2.51
C THR A 394 2.53 3.40 1.65
N PHE A 395 2.57 3.70 0.33
CA PHE A 395 3.14 2.81 -0.66
C PHE A 395 3.39 3.60 -1.95
N THR A 396 4.62 3.63 -2.44
CA THR A 396 5.00 4.32 -3.67
C THR A 396 4.99 3.36 -4.85
N TYR A 397 4.70 3.86 -6.08
CA TYR A 397 4.61 2.98 -7.25
C TYR A 397 5.83 3.05 -8.16
N LEU A 398 6.61 4.14 -8.12
CA LEU A 398 7.90 4.15 -8.82
C LEU A 398 8.74 2.97 -8.34
N GLY A 399 9.15 2.12 -9.28
CA GLY A 399 9.90 0.91 -8.99
C GLY A 399 10.74 0.44 -10.17
N LEU A 400 11.39 -0.69 -10.02
CA LEU A 400 12.17 -1.33 -11.06
C LEU A 400 11.26 -2.11 -12.00
N LYS A 401 11.52 -2.01 -13.29
CA LYS A 401 10.85 -2.82 -14.29
C LYS A 401 11.33 -4.27 -14.20
N THR A 402 10.38 -5.20 -14.29
CA THR A 402 10.65 -6.63 -14.18
C THR A 402 9.81 -7.43 -15.17
N ASP A 403 9.99 -8.74 -15.18
CA ASP A 403 9.22 -9.71 -15.94
C ASP A 403 8.66 -10.83 -15.02
N GLU A 404 8.09 -11.86 -15.61
CA GLU A 404 7.51 -13.01 -14.89
C GLU A 404 8.52 -13.80 -14.05
N THR A 405 9.81 -13.59 -14.28
CA THR A 405 10.90 -14.21 -13.50
C THR A 405 11.33 -13.36 -12.30
N ALA A 406 10.73 -12.18 -12.12
CA ALA A 406 11.15 -11.19 -11.15
C ALA A 406 12.56 -10.61 -11.37
N ALA A 407 13.18 -10.81 -12.53
CA ALA A 407 14.51 -10.30 -12.84
C ALA A 407 14.51 -8.77 -12.99
N VAL A 408 15.48 -8.08 -12.41
CA VAL A 408 15.73 -6.66 -12.66
C VAL A 408 16.24 -6.50 -14.09
N ARG A 409 15.75 -5.51 -14.81
CA ARG A 409 16.15 -5.26 -16.21
C ARG A 409 17.08 -4.07 -16.32
N PHE A 410 18.11 -4.20 -17.15
CA PHE A 410 19.03 -3.12 -17.52
C PHE A 410 19.02 -2.96 -19.03
N ASN A 411 18.58 -1.79 -19.53
CA ASN A 411 18.43 -1.54 -20.97
C ASN A 411 17.61 -2.65 -21.69
N GLY A 412 16.54 -3.09 -21.07
CA GLY A 412 15.66 -4.14 -21.58
C GLY A 412 16.17 -5.58 -21.38
N VAL A 413 17.38 -5.79 -20.86
CA VAL A 413 17.96 -7.12 -20.63
C VAL A 413 17.76 -7.56 -19.18
N PRO A 414 17.14 -8.72 -18.93
CA PRO A 414 16.95 -9.22 -17.57
C PRO A 414 18.28 -9.65 -16.95
N SER A 415 18.51 -9.30 -15.69
CA SER A 415 19.64 -9.79 -14.90
C SER A 415 19.55 -11.29 -14.67
N THR A 416 20.71 -11.95 -14.65
CA THR A 416 20.78 -13.40 -14.42
C THR A 416 20.81 -13.79 -12.94
N ASN A 417 21.08 -12.83 -12.03
CA ASN A 417 21.22 -13.10 -10.60
C ASN A 417 20.74 -11.96 -9.67
N LEU A 418 20.05 -10.95 -10.23
CA LEU A 418 19.44 -9.88 -9.46
C LEU A 418 17.93 -9.86 -9.70
N PHE A 419 17.16 -10.07 -8.63
CA PHE A 419 15.72 -10.16 -8.68
C PHE A 419 15.08 -9.08 -7.80
N VAL A 420 13.84 -8.72 -8.08
CA VAL A 420 13.09 -7.69 -7.35
C VAL A 420 11.70 -8.16 -6.98
N ALA A 421 11.23 -7.80 -5.78
CA ALA A 421 9.90 -8.17 -5.32
C ALA A 421 9.26 -7.09 -4.43
N GLY A 422 7.95 -7.17 -4.31
CA GLY A 422 7.18 -6.29 -3.45
C GLY A 422 7.06 -4.87 -3.98
N GLU A 423 7.15 -3.90 -3.10
CA GLU A 423 6.92 -2.49 -3.43
C GLU A 423 7.91 -1.97 -4.48
N MET A 424 9.17 -2.43 -4.43
CA MET A 424 10.21 -2.03 -5.40
C MET A 424 9.87 -2.34 -6.86
N MET A 425 8.88 -3.20 -7.14
CA MET A 425 8.44 -3.53 -8.50
C MET A 425 6.93 -3.34 -8.71
N ALA A 426 6.20 -2.92 -7.69
CA ALA A 426 4.74 -2.89 -7.73
C ALA A 426 4.17 -1.97 -8.82
N GLY A 427 4.90 -0.97 -9.27
CA GLY A 427 4.51 -0.10 -10.39
C GLY A 427 4.28 -0.81 -11.71
N ASN A 428 4.83 -2.01 -11.91
CA ASN A 428 4.49 -2.85 -13.07
C ASN A 428 3.00 -3.25 -13.07
N VAL A 429 2.41 -3.43 -11.89
CA VAL A 429 1.00 -3.80 -11.71
C VAL A 429 0.15 -2.59 -11.30
N LEU A 430 0.68 -1.68 -10.51
CA LEU A 430 -0.01 -0.55 -9.91
C LEU A 430 0.57 0.78 -10.44
N GLY A 431 0.34 1.09 -11.70
CA GLY A 431 0.87 2.32 -12.30
C GLY A 431 0.26 3.60 -11.72
N LYS A 432 -0.97 3.55 -11.18
CA LYS A 432 -1.68 4.75 -10.71
C LYS A 432 -2.46 4.57 -9.42
N GLY A 433 -3.15 3.47 -9.21
CA GLY A 433 -4.11 3.30 -8.12
C GLY A 433 -3.95 1.99 -7.37
N TYR A 434 -4.83 1.74 -6.39
CA TYR A 434 -4.69 0.65 -5.44
C TYR A 434 -6.04 0.05 -5.04
N ALA A 435 -6.15 -1.27 -5.04
CA ALA A 435 -7.23 -1.99 -4.41
C ALA A 435 -6.77 -2.61 -3.08
N ALA A 436 -7.61 -2.56 -2.04
CA ALA A 436 -7.23 -3.07 -0.73
C ALA A 436 -6.69 -4.50 -0.80
N GLY A 437 -5.52 -4.75 -0.22
CA GLY A 437 -4.87 -6.06 -0.14
C GLY A 437 -4.03 -6.48 -1.35
N ILE A 438 -4.07 -5.73 -2.48
CA ILE A 438 -3.32 -6.09 -3.69
C ILE A 438 -1.80 -6.02 -3.49
N GLY A 439 -1.28 -5.06 -2.73
CA GLY A 439 0.15 -4.97 -2.44
C GLY A 439 0.68 -6.21 -1.71
N MET A 440 -0.16 -6.82 -0.86
CA MET A 440 0.20 -8.09 -0.21
C MET A 440 0.20 -9.26 -1.21
N ALA A 441 -0.73 -9.28 -2.18
CA ALA A 441 -0.72 -10.27 -3.25
C ALA A 441 0.54 -10.14 -4.13
N ILE A 442 0.85 -8.92 -4.60
CA ILE A 442 2.07 -8.65 -5.36
C ILE A 442 3.32 -9.10 -4.60
N GLY A 443 3.45 -8.68 -3.33
CA GLY A 443 4.61 -9.02 -2.51
C GLY A 443 4.76 -10.52 -2.25
N THR A 444 3.65 -11.23 -2.01
CA THR A 444 3.69 -12.68 -1.79
C THR A 444 4.02 -13.45 -3.07
N VAL A 445 3.37 -13.09 -4.20
CA VAL A 445 3.57 -13.76 -5.49
C VAL A 445 4.99 -13.53 -5.99
N PHE A 446 5.41 -12.27 -6.15
CA PHE A 446 6.74 -11.95 -6.67
C PHE A 446 7.85 -12.28 -5.68
N GLY A 447 7.61 -12.23 -4.37
CA GLY A 447 8.56 -12.74 -3.38
C GLY A 447 8.85 -14.23 -3.58
N ARG A 448 7.80 -15.03 -3.75
CA ARG A 448 7.94 -16.48 -4.03
C ARG A 448 8.65 -16.74 -5.36
N ILE A 449 8.30 -16.01 -6.42
CA ILE A 449 8.96 -16.10 -7.73
C ILE A 449 10.44 -15.74 -7.60
N ALA A 450 10.76 -14.58 -7.03
CA ALA A 450 12.14 -14.11 -6.90
C ALA A 450 13.03 -15.06 -6.10
N GLY A 451 12.51 -15.59 -4.98
CA GLY A 451 13.25 -16.59 -4.18
C GLY A 451 13.52 -17.89 -4.94
N THR A 452 12.52 -18.37 -5.67
CA THR A 452 12.64 -19.56 -6.53
C THR A 452 13.66 -19.34 -7.65
N GLN A 453 13.61 -18.20 -8.33
CA GLN A 453 14.52 -17.88 -9.42
C GLN A 453 15.95 -17.62 -8.92
N ALA A 454 16.11 -16.99 -7.76
CA ALA A 454 17.43 -16.82 -7.14
C ALA A 454 18.07 -18.17 -6.83
N ALA A 455 17.32 -19.13 -6.32
CA ALA A 455 17.83 -20.49 -6.10
C ALA A 455 18.15 -21.21 -7.42
N LYS A 456 17.32 -21.05 -8.46
CA LYS A 456 17.60 -21.65 -9.79
C LYS A 456 18.84 -21.04 -10.44
N ALA A 457 19.11 -19.75 -10.26
CA ALA A 457 20.28 -19.06 -10.80
C ALA A 457 21.60 -19.71 -10.33
N LEU A 458 21.64 -20.33 -9.15
CA LEU A 458 22.82 -21.05 -8.64
C LEU A 458 23.28 -22.22 -9.54
N ASN A 459 22.37 -22.73 -10.35
CA ASN A 459 22.66 -23.83 -11.28
C ASN A 459 23.02 -23.35 -12.69
N ASN A 460 23.03 -22.02 -12.93
CA ASN A 460 23.40 -21.46 -14.22
C ASN A 460 24.92 -21.70 -14.50
N PRO A 461 25.29 -22.38 -15.60
CA PRO A 461 26.67 -22.69 -15.91
C PRO A 461 27.57 -21.45 -16.04
N SER A 462 27.06 -20.34 -16.56
CA SER A 462 27.80 -19.08 -16.69
C SER A 462 28.18 -18.46 -15.36
N LEU A 463 27.30 -18.54 -14.36
CA LEU A 463 27.56 -18.08 -13.00
C LEU A 463 28.49 -19.01 -12.25
N LYS A 464 28.39 -20.34 -12.46
CA LYS A 464 29.32 -21.33 -11.86
C LYS A 464 30.77 -21.13 -12.31
N ALA A 465 30.97 -20.78 -13.59
CA ALA A 465 32.30 -20.52 -14.12
C ALA A 465 32.94 -19.26 -13.52
N GLU A 466 32.16 -18.19 -13.32
CA GLU A 466 32.65 -16.95 -12.69
C GLU A 466 33.05 -17.15 -11.23
N TYR A 467 32.29 -17.94 -10.45
CA TYR A 467 32.59 -18.22 -9.04
C TYR A 467 33.66 -19.26 -8.80
N ALA A 468 34.00 -20.08 -9.81
CA ALA A 468 35.13 -21.01 -9.74
C ALA A 468 36.47 -20.33 -10.04
N ALA A 469 36.45 -19.10 -10.59
CA ALA A 469 37.64 -18.33 -10.96
C ALA A 469 38.03 -17.27 -9.89
N THR A 470 37.25 -17.10 -8.85
CA THR A 470 37.49 -16.26 -7.66
C THR A 470 37.82 -17.09 -6.43
#